data_e675a39eb9e43d10b4824d1c5300b93f
#
_entry.id   e675a39eb9e43d10b4824d1c5300b93f
#
_cell.length_a   1.000
_cell.length_b   1.000
_cell.length_c   1.000
_cell.angle_alpha   90.00
_cell.angle_beta   90.00
_cell.angle_gamma   90.00
#
_symmetry.space_group_name_H-M   'P 1'
#
loop_
_entity.id
_entity.type
_entity.pdbx_description
1 polymer ?
#
loop_
_entity_poly.entity_id
_entity_poly.type
_entity_poly.pdbx_seq_one_letter_code
_entity_poly.pdbx_strand_id
1 'polypeptide(L)'
;SYIVKKRMETIEKMNEIVSSMESFLTDKKESILMKYRKSGNQEERFDEEWYLEKLALSREEDSRFCHTSIGPHRDDLIFLMNGNDISSYGSQGQQRTAILSMKLAELEFVKKETGEYPLLLLDDVGSELDKERRDALFSYLIEKEIQTIITTADESLGAYGKEIKIGI
;
A
#
# COMPACT_ATOMS: atom_id res chain seq x y z
N SER A 1 19.01 3.78 -10.51
CA SER A 1 18.39 4.86 -11.27
C SER A 1 17.55 5.76 -10.37
N TYR A 2 17.19 6.96 -10.82
CA TYR A 2 16.43 7.95 -10.07
C TYR A 2 15.10 7.41 -9.52
N ILE A 3 14.31 6.70 -10.34
CA ILE A 3 13.00 6.13 -9.93
C ILE A 3 13.16 5.16 -8.76
N VAL A 4 14.12 4.25 -8.83
CA VAL A 4 14.35 3.26 -7.76
C VAL A 4 14.75 3.92 -6.46
N LYS A 5 15.66 4.91 -6.53
CA LYS A 5 16.07 5.69 -5.37
C LYS A 5 14.86 6.37 -4.71
N LYS A 6 14.01 7.02 -5.51
CA LYS A 6 12.79 7.68 -5.00
C LYS A 6 11.80 6.69 -4.39
N ARG A 7 11.61 5.52 -5.01
CA ARG A 7 10.76 4.46 -4.42
C ARG A 7 11.28 3.99 -3.06
N MET A 8 12.59 3.77 -2.94
CA MET A 8 13.20 3.34 -1.68
C MET A 8 13.06 4.40 -0.58
N GLU A 9 13.38 5.67 -0.89
CA GLU A 9 13.18 6.80 0.03
C GLU A 9 11.72 6.90 0.51
N THR A 10 10.76 6.70 -0.40
CA THR A 10 9.32 6.72 -0.07
C THR A 10 8.93 5.54 0.82
N ILE A 11 9.43 4.32 0.53
CA ILE A 11 9.16 3.12 1.33
C ILE A 11 9.70 3.28 2.76
N GLU A 12 10.90 3.83 2.93
CA GLU A 12 11.47 4.12 4.26
C GLU A 12 10.55 5.04 5.06
N LYS A 13 10.14 6.18 4.47
CA LYS A 13 9.21 7.11 5.11
C LYS A 13 7.84 6.47 5.43
N MET A 14 7.32 5.67 4.52
CA MET A 14 6.03 5.00 4.71
C MET A 14 6.10 3.90 5.77
N ASN A 15 7.21 3.18 5.91
CA ASN A 15 7.37 2.15 6.93
C ASN A 15 7.22 2.70 8.36
N GLU A 16 7.69 3.93 8.61
CA GLU A 16 7.50 4.60 9.90
C GLU A 16 6.00 4.81 10.21
N ILE A 17 5.19 5.11 9.19
CA ILE A 17 3.77 5.42 9.34
C ILE A 17 2.92 4.15 9.39
N VAL A 18 3.21 3.16 8.52
CA VAL A 18 2.42 1.92 8.39
C VAL A 18 2.33 1.17 9.71
N SER A 19 3.45 1.05 10.45
CA SER A 19 3.46 0.37 11.74
C SER A 19 2.57 1.07 12.78
N SER A 20 2.45 2.39 12.73
CA SER A 20 1.55 3.13 13.63
C SER A 20 0.08 2.95 13.23
N MET A 21 -0.22 2.90 11.95
CA MET A 21 -1.59 2.67 11.44
C MET A 21 -2.08 1.25 11.71
N GLU A 22 -1.21 0.26 11.61
CA GLU A 22 -1.54 -1.12 11.96
C GLU A 22 -1.91 -1.24 13.44
N SER A 23 -1.11 -0.67 14.33
CA SER A 23 -1.38 -0.66 15.78
C SER A 23 -2.67 0.08 16.13
N PHE A 24 -3.10 1.04 15.32
CA PHE A 24 -4.37 1.74 15.48
C PHE A 24 -5.57 0.87 15.07
N LEU A 25 -5.42 0.06 14.01
CA LEU A 25 -6.52 -0.77 13.49
C LEU A 25 -6.71 -2.08 14.24
N THR A 26 -5.70 -2.54 14.96
CA THR A 26 -5.74 -3.80 15.68
C THR A 26 -5.08 -3.68 17.05
N ASP A 27 -5.63 -4.34 18.05
CA ASP A 27 -4.98 -4.47 19.37
C ASP A 27 -3.77 -5.42 19.33
N LYS A 28 -3.49 -6.01 18.18
CA LYS A 28 -2.38 -6.95 17.98
C LYS A 28 -1.12 -6.17 17.62
N LYS A 29 -0.05 -6.40 18.35
CA LYS A 29 1.29 -5.88 18.04
C LYS A 29 1.91 -6.71 16.92
N GLU A 30 1.36 -6.63 15.74
CA GLU A 30 1.96 -7.18 14.53
C GLU A 30 2.82 -6.07 13.90
N SER A 31 3.95 -6.39 13.32
CA SER A 31 4.78 -5.42 12.62
C SER A 31 4.65 -5.59 11.12
N ILE A 32 4.16 -4.56 10.46
CA ILE A 32 4.12 -4.52 9.00
C ILE A 32 5.33 -3.77 8.47
N LEU A 33 6.01 -4.36 7.50
CA LEU A 33 7.17 -3.77 6.83
C LEU A 33 7.03 -3.93 5.31
N MET A 34 7.20 -2.83 4.59
CA MET A 34 7.32 -2.86 3.13
C MET A 34 8.78 -3.01 2.73
N LYS A 35 9.06 -3.90 1.77
CA LYS A 35 10.37 -4.05 1.15
C LYS A 35 10.29 -3.92 -0.35
N TYR A 36 11.25 -3.22 -0.92
CA TYR A 36 11.42 -3.15 -2.36
C TYR A 36 12.11 -4.41 -2.89
N ARG A 37 11.49 -5.06 -3.89
CA ARG A 37 12.03 -6.24 -4.55
C ARG A 37 12.37 -5.90 -6.00
N LYS A 38 13.66 -5.93 -6.32
CA LYS A 38 14.13 -5.73 -7.69
C LYS A 38 13.82 -6.92 -8.59
N SER A 39 13.58 -6.64 -9.85
CA SER A 39 13.64 -7.62 -10.92
C SER A 39 15.09 -8.08 -11.16
N GLY A 40 15.27 -9.36 -11.50
CA GLY A 40 16.54 -9.89 -12.03
C GLY A 40 17.60 -10.30 -11.04
N ASN A 41 17.50 -10.08 -9.76
CA ASN A 41 18.27 -10.76 -8.69
C ASN A 41 18.13 -10.07 -7.34
N GLN A 42 18.50 -10.80 -6.26
CA GLN A 42 18.43 -10.32 -4.86
C GLN A 42 19.69 -9.55 -4.40
N GLU A 43 20.55 -9.11 -5.33
CA GLU A 43 21.72 -8.33 -4.98
C GLU A 43 21.33 -6.97 -4.38
N GLU A 44 22.02 -6.56 -3.31
CA GLU A 44 21.78 -5.27 -2.63
C GLU A 44 22.23 -4.04 -3.42
N ARG A 45 22.93 -4.22 -4.53
CA ARG A 45 23.48 -3.14 -5.36
C ARG A 45 22.40 -2.46 -6.19
N PHE A 46 22.27 -1.11 -6.11
CA PHE A 46 21.22 -0.30 -6.76
C PHE A 46 21.75 0.86 -7.60
N ASP A 47 23.05 0.85 -7.93
CA ASP A 47 23.63 1.93 -8.70
C ASP A 47 23.28 1.85 -10.21
N GLU A 48 23.58 2.92 -10.90
CA GLU A 48 23.33 3.05 -12.33
C GLU A 48 24.15 2.04 -13.14
N GLU A 49 25.38 1.76 -12.71
CA GLU A 49 26.27 0.80 -13.34
C GLU A 49 25.69 -0.62 -13.31
N TRP A 50 25.11 -1.04 -12.17
CA TRP A 50 24.41 -2.31 -12.06
C TRP A 50 23.26 -2.43 -13.07
N TYR A 51 22.44 -1.37 -13.22
CA TYR A 51 21.34 -1.38 -14.18
C TYR A 51 21.84 -1.47 -15.62
N LEU A 52 22.87 -0.72 -15.98
CA LEU A 52 23.47 -0.76 -17.32
C LEU A 52 24.04 -2.14 -17.65
N GLU A 53 24.72 -2.77 -16.69
CA GLU A 53 25.26 -4.13 -16.85
C GLU A 53 24.13 -5.15 -17.06
N LYS A 54 23.09 -5.14 -16.20
CA LYS A 54 21.96 -6.10 -16.31
C LYS A 54 21.16 -5.90 -17.59
N LEU A 55 20.90 -4.65 -18.00
CA LEU A 55 20.24 -4.35 -19.28
C LEU A 55 21.07 -4.81 -20.47
N ALA A 56 22.40 -4.70 -20.41
CA ALA A 56 23.27 -5.20 -21.48
C ALA A 56 23.23 -6.73 -21.60
N LEU A 57 23.24 -7.42 -20.44
CA LEU A 57 23.17 -8.88 -20.37
C LEU A 57 21.82 -9.44 -20.83
N SER A 58 20.70 -8.76 -20.52
CA SER A 58 19.35 -9.22 -20.89
C SER A 58 18.96 -8.87 -22.33
N ARG A 59 19.74 -8.06 -23.05
CA ARG A 59 19.37 -7.45 -24.33
C ARG A 59 18.97 -8.45 -25.43
N GLU A 60 19.68 -9.57 -25.57
CA GLU A 60 19.34 -10.58 -26.56
C GLU A 60 18.03 -11.27 -26.27
N GLU A 61 17.83 -11.63 -25.00
CA GLU A 61 16.61 -12.29 -24.53
C GLU A 61 15.40 -11.33 -24.64
N ASP A 62 15.57 -10.09 -24.17
CA ASP A 62 14.55 -9.05 -24.25
C ASP A 62 14.13 -8.77 -25.71
N SER A 63 15.09 -8.74 -26.63
CA SER A 63 14.81 -8.59 -28.07
C SER A 63 14.06 -9.78 -28.66
N ARG A 64 14.40 -10.99 -28.21
CA ARG A 64 13.75 -12.23 -28.67
C ARG A 64 12.29 -12.31 -28.21
N PHE A 65 12.01 -11.88 -26.99
CA PHE A 65 10.68 -11.94 -26.39
C PHE A 65 9.89 -10.63 -26.50
N CYS A 66 10.44 -9.60 -27.16
CA CYS A 66 9.82 -8.28 -27.33
C CYS A 66 9.37 -7.63 -26.02
N HIS A 67 10.12 -7.83 -24.93
CA HIS A 67 9.84 -7.19 -23.64
C HIS A 67 11.14 -6.96 -22.85
N THR A 68 11.14 -5.95 -21.98
CA THR A 68 12.26 -5.66 -21.09
C THR A 68 12.08 -6.40 -19.77
N SER A 69 13.05 -7.27 -19.41
CA SER A 69 13.01 -8.10 -18.19
C SER A 69 13.53 -7.37 -16.94
N ILE A 70 14.38 -6.36 -17.14
CA ILE A 70 15.05 -5.61 -16.06
C ILE A 70 14.56 -4.16 -16.03
N GLY A 71 14.24 -3.64 -14.84
CA GLY A 71 13.92 -2.22 -14.66
C GLY A 71 12.81 -1.96 -13.67
N PRO A 72 12.59 -0.69 -13.29
CA PRO A 72 11.60 -0.31 -12.25
C PRO A 72 10.15 -0.75 -12.52
N HIS A 73 9.80 -1.00 -13.78
CA HIS A 73 8.49 -1.51 -14.20
C HIS A 73 8.31 -3.02 -13.94
N ARG A 74 9.39 -3.73 -13.64
CA ARG A 74 9.42 -5.16 -13.26
C ARG A 74 9.66 -5.37 -11.78
N ASP A 75 10.03 -4.31 -11.09
CA ASP A 75 10.24 -4.36 -9.66
C ASP A 75 8.90 -4.43 -8.93
N ASP A 76 8.93 -4.94 -7.72
CA ASP A 76 7.74 -5.22 -6.93
C ASP A 76 7.89 -4.69 -5.50
N LEU A 77 6.78 -4.63 -4.79
CA LEU A 77 6.71 -4.28 -3.38
C LEU A 77 6.25 -5.49 -2.58
N ILE A 78 7.05 -5.91 -1.61
CA ILE A 78 6.71 -7.02 -0.71
C ILE A 78 6.23 -6.46 0.61
N PHE A 79 5.13 -7.01 1.12
CA PHE A 79 4.64 -6.74 2.46
C PHE A 79 4.98 -7.88 3.38
N LEU A 80 5.71 -7.59 4.45
CA LEU A 80 6.06 -8.54 5.48
C LEU A 80 5.25 -8.24 6.74
N MET A 81 4.69 -9.28 7.37
CA MET A 81 4.11 -9.21 8.70
C MET A 81 4.88 -10.17 9.62
N ASN A 82 5.46 -9.62 10.68
CA ASN A 82 6.34 -10.38 11.57
C ASN A 82 7.46 -11.13 10.83
N GLY A 83 7.98 -10.51 9.76
CA GLY A 83 9.06 -11.08 8.93
C GLY A 83 8.61 -12.05 7.82
N ASN A 84 7.34 -12.44 7.77
CA ASN A 84 6.80 -13.35 6.75
C ASN A 84 6.04 -12.58 5.66
N ASP A 85 6.17 -13.03 4.42
CA ASP A 85 5.44 -12.46 3.27
C ASP A 85 3.93 -12.67 3.45
N ILE A 86 3.20 -11.56 3.58
CA ILE A 86 1.74 -11.56 3.77
C ILE A 86 0.99 -12.20 2.60
N SER A 87 1.49 -12.04 1.38
CA SER A 87 0.83 -12.57 0.20
C SER A 87 0.81 -14.10 0.18
N SER A 88 1.85 -14.72 0.77
CA SER A 88 2.03 -16.17 0.77
C SER A 88 1.57 -16.84 2.07
N TYR A 89 1.72 -16.15 3.20
CA TYR A 89 1.53 -16.73 4.53
C TYR A 89 0.50 -16.01 5.39
N GLY A 90 0.02 -14.85 4.96
CA GLY A 90 -0.96 -14.07 5.71
C GLY A 90 -2.37 -14.66 5.62
N SER A 91 -3.10 -14.69 6.74
CA SER A 91 -4.53 -14.93 6.72
C SER A 91 -5.27 -13.81 5.96
N GLN A 92 -6.48 -14.08 5.46
CA GLN A 92 -7.28 -13.05 4.77
C GLN A 92 -7.49 -11.79 5.63
N GLY A 93 -7.71 -11.97 6.95
CA GLY A 93 -7.85 -10.85 7.88
C GLY A 93 -6.54 -10.03 7.99
N GLN A 94 -5.38 -10.68 8.04
CA GLN A 94 -4.08 -10.02 8.05
C GLN A 94 -3.80 -9.27 6.75
N GLN A 95 -4.12 -9.88 5.60
CA GLN A 95 -3.97 -9.21 4.30
C GLN A 95 -4.83 -7.94 4.20
N ARG A 96 -6.10 -8.01 4.62
CA ARG A 96 -7.01 -6.85 4.66
C ARG A 96 -6.50 -5.76 5.60
N THR A 97 -6.05 -6.14 6.80
CA THR A 97 -5.46 -5.19 7.76
C THR A 97 -4.25 -4.49 7.17
N ALA A 98 -3.34 -5.24 6.54
CA ALA A 98 -2.14 -4.68 5.93
C ALA A 98 -2.47 -3.68 4.81
N ILE A 99 -3.43 -4.02 3.93
CA ILE A 99 -3.89 -3.13 2.86
C ILE A 99 -4.49 -1.85 3.45
N LEU A 100 -5.34 -1.97 4.47
CA LEU A 100 -5.96 -0.82 5.10
C LEU A 100 -4.93 0.06 5.82
N SER A 101 -4.01 -0.53 6.58
CA SER A 101 -2.92 0.19 7.24
C SER A 101 -2.06 0.95 6.24
N MET A 102 -1.77 0.34 5.08
CA MET A 102 -1.05 1.00 4.00
C MET A 102 -1.83 2.19 3.42
N LYS A 103 -3.15 2.03 3.21
CA LYS A 103 -4.00 3.11 2.69
C LYS A 103 -4.07 4.29 3.66
N LEU A 104 -4.20 4.05 4.95
CA LEU A 104 -4.14 5.11 5.96
C LEU A 104 -2.75 5.76 6.03
N ALA A 105 -1.69 4.97 5.92
CA ALA A 105 -0.32 5.49 5.87
C ALA A 105 -0.07 6.35 4.62
N GLU A 106 -0.69 6.01 3.49
CA GLU A 106 -0.64 6.81 2.26
C GLU A 106 -1.29 8.19 2.46
N LEU A 107 -2.44 8.26 3.16
CA LEU A 107 -3.10 9.53 3.52
C LEU A 107 -2.18 10.40 4.40
N GLU A 108 -1.59 9.84 5.45
CA GLU A 108 -0.67 10.54 6.33
C GLU A 108 0.61 10.99 5.59
N PHE A 109 1.13 10.14 4.71
CA PHE A 109 2.29 10.49 3.89
C PHE A 109 1.99 11.69 2.98
N VAL A 110 0.85 11.65 2.26
CA VAL A 110 0.42 12.77 1.39
C VAL A 110 0.22 14.04 2.22
N LYS A 111 -0.45 13.95 3.37
CA LYS A 111 -0.62 15.07 4.30
C LYS A 111 0.71 15.68 4.73
N LYS A 112 1.69 14.83 5.06
CA LYS A 112 3.03 15.27 5.48
C LYS A 112 3.79 15.98 4.35
N GLU A 113 3.65 15.51 3.11
CA GLU A 113 4.38 16.06 1.95
C GLU A 113 3.68 17.30 1.35
N THR A 114 2.34 17.38 1.40
CA THR A 114 1.56 18.46 0.75
C THR A 114 0.93 19.48 1.70
N GLY A 115 0.81 19.13 2.98
CA GLY A 115 0.11 19.93 3.99
C GLY A 115 -1.40 19.66 4.10
N GLU A 116 -2.01 18.90 3.18
CA GLU A 116 -3.45 18.63 3.14
C GLU A 116 -3.75 17.15 2.93
N TYR A 117 -4.87 16.66 3.48
CA TYR A 117 -5.34 15.32 3.18
C TYR A 117 -5.92 15.27 1.76
N PRO A 118 -5.64 14.21 0.98
CA PRO A 118 -6.30 13.98 -0.28
C PRO A 118 -7.75 13.56 -0.08
N LEU A 119 -8.57 13.67 -1.14
CA LEU A 119 -9.88 13.04 -1.20
C LEU A 119 -9.71 11.52 -1.20
N LEU A 120 -10.33 10.84 -0.23
CA LEU A 120 -10.31 9.37 -0.13
C LEU A 120 -11.52 8.78 -0.85
N LEU A 121 -11.27 7.82 -1.73
CA LEU A 121 -12.31 7.03 -2.40
C LEU A 121 -12.25 5.59 -1.89
N LEU A 122 -13.34 5.10 -1.33
CA LEU A 122 -13.48 3.74 -0.83
C LEU A 122 -14.60 3.02 -1.57
N ASP A 123 -14.27 1.91 -2.23
CA ASP A 123 -15.23 1.10 -2.96
C ASP A 123 -15.56 -0.17 -2.18
N ASP A 124 -16.83 -0.38 -1.88
CA ASP A 124 -17.41 -1.54 -1.15
C ASP A 124 -16.71 -1.96 0.15
N VAL A 125 -16.21 -0.99 0.90
CA VAL A 125 -15.48 -1.25 2.17
C VAL A 125 -16.34 -1.93 3.22
N GLY A 126 -17.67 -1.78 3.14
CA GLY A 126 -18.62 -2.38 4.09
C GLY A 126 -18.58 -3.90 4.11
N SER A 127 -18.37 -4.55 2.95
CA SER A 127 -18.32 -6.01 2.81
C SER A 127 -16.96 -6.61 3.18
N GLU A 128 -15.90 -5.80 3.16
CA GLU A 128 -14.52 -6.30 3.30
C GLU A 128 -13.99 -6.24 4.74
N LEU A 129 -14.55 -5.37 5.59
CA LEU A 129 -14.08 -5.15 6.96
C LEU A 129 -15.03 -5.73 8.00
N ASP A 130 -14.47 -6.35 9.04
CA ASP A 130 -15.24 -6.63 10.25
C ASP A 130 -15.60 -5.31 10.96
N LYS A 131 -16.54 -5.43 11.93
CA LYS A 131 -17.09 -4.27 12.61
C LYS A 131 -16.01 -3.44 13.32
N GLU A 132 -15.06 -4.08 14.00
CA GLU A 132 -14.03 -3.38 14.79
C GLU A 132 -13.12 -2.53 13.89
N ARG A 133 -12.62 -3.11 12.79
CA ARG A 133 -11.78 -2.39 11.83
C ARG A 133 -12.54 -1.29 11.11
N ARG A 134 -13.82 -1.54 10.81
CA ARG A 134 -14.68 -0.55 10.19
C ARG A 134 -14.90 0.65 11.13
N ASP A 135 -15.25 0.40 12.38
CA ASP A 135 -15.46 1.46 13.37
C ASP A 135 -14.16 2.26 13.62
N ALA A 136 -13.01 1.60 13.68
CA ALA A 136 -11.70 2.25 13.78
C ALA A 136 -11.43 3.15 12.57
N LEU A 137 -11.63 2.62 11.35
CA LEU A 137 -11.45 3.39 10.11
C LEU A 137 -12.30 4.66 10.10
N PHE A 138 -13.60 4.54 10.34
CA PHE A 138 -14.50 5.70 10.32
C PHE A 138 -14.20 6.69 11.42
N SER A 139 -13.89 6.23 12.63
CA SER A 139 -13.46 7.11 13.72
C SER A 139 -12.23 7.92 13.33
N TYR A 140 -11.24 7.27 12.69
CA TYR A 140 -10.05 7.95 12.20
C TYR A 140 -10.35 8.99 11.13
N LEU A 141 -11.18 8.64 10.14
CA LEU A 141 -11.54 9.56 9.05
C LEU A 141 -12.29 10.80 9.55
N ILE A 142 -13.19 10.60 10.53
CA ILE A 142 -13.95 11.68 11.17
C ILE A 142 -13.03 12.56 12.03
N GLU A 143 -12.19 11.96 12.88
CA GLU A 143 -11.26 12.70 13.76
C GLU A 143 -10.30 13.57 12.95
N LYS A 144 -9.82 13.06 11.83
CA LYS A 144 -8.88 13.77 10.94
C LYS A 144 -9.56 14.68 9.92
N GLU A 145 -10.89 14.75 9.92
CA GLU A 145 -11.69 15.53 8.96
C GLU A 145 -11.35 15.22 7.50
N ILE A 146 -11.10 13.94 7.19
CA ILE A 146 -10.72 13.50 5.84
C ILE A 146 -11.96 13.41 4.96
N GLN A 147 -12.01 14.20 3.89
CA GLN A 147 -13.08 14.13 2.90
C GLN A 147 -13.06 12.75 2.22
N THR A 148 -14.17 12.01 2.37
CA THR A 148 -14.25 10.62 1.92
C THR A 148 -15.54 10.39 1.12
N ILE A 149 -15.42 9.68 0.01
CA ILE A 149 -16.56 9.18 -0.77
C ILE A 149 -16.53 7.66 -0.70
N ILE A 150 -17.66 7.05 -0.32
CA ILE A 150 -17.78 5.61 -0.11
C ILE A 150 -18.92 5.09 -0.98
N THR A 151 -18.64 4.03 -1.76
CA THR A 151 -19.68 3.21 -2.39
C THR A 151 -19.94 1.97 -1.53
N THR A 152 -21.18 1.60 -1.33
CA THR A 152 -21.54 0.42 -0.54
C THR A 152 -22.97 -0.03 -0.81
N ALA A 153 -23.23 -1.32 -0.66
CA ALA A 153 -24.56 -1.89 -0.57
C ALA A 153 -25.05 -2.03 0.90
N ASP A 154 -24.19 -1.77 1.88
CA ASP A 154 -24.51 -1.85 3.31
C ASP A 154 -25.12 -0.54 3.82
N GLU A 155 -26.44 -0.53 4.00
CA GLU A 155 -27.17 0.65 4.51
C GLU A 155 -26.73 1.10 5.93
N SER A 156 -26.07 0.22 6.70
CA SER A 156 -25.58 0.57 8.04
C SER A 156 -24.50 1.65 8.03
N LEU A 157 -23.81 1.84 6.91
CA LEU A 157 -22.77 2.85 6.74
C LEU A 157 -23.33 4.29 6.65
N GLY A 158 -24.62 4.45 6.37
CA GLY A 158 -25.28 5.76 6.42
C GLY A 158 -25.17 6.48 7.77
N ALA A 159 -24.89 5.75 8.86
CA ALA A 159 -24.68 6.33 10.18
C ALA A 159 -23.43 7.20 10.30
N TYR A 160 -22.45 7.03 9.41
CA TYR A 160 -21.16 7.75 9.46
C TYR A 160 -21.12 9.00 8.57
N GLY A 161 -22.12 9.26 7.74
CA GLY A 161 -22.07 10.40 6.83
C GLY A 161 -23.37 10.66 6.07
N LYS A 162 -23.30 11.53 5.06
CA LYS A 162 -24.45 11.85 4.21
C LYS A 162 -24.65 10.75 3.17
N GLU A 163 -25.78 10.09 3.21
CA GLU A 163 -26.17 9.08 2.24
C GLU A 163 -26.72 9.70 0.94
N ILE A 164 -26.30 9.17 -0.20
CA ILE A 164 -26.84 9.47 -1.52
C ILE A 164 -27.23 8.13 -2.17
N LYS A 165 -28.55 7.87 -2.27
CA LYS A 165 -29.06 6.66 -2.95
C LYS A 165 -29.02 6.86 -4.48
N ILE A 166 -28.31 5.95 -5.14
CA ILE A 166 -28.32 5.87 -6.60
C ILE A 166 -29.28 4.74 -6.98
N GLY A 167 -30.46 5.11 -7.49
CA GLY A 167 -31.41 4.12 -8.00
C GLY A 167 -30.91 3.58 -9.36
N ILE A 168 -30.97 2.26 -9.54
CA ILE A 168 -30.86 1.57 -10.82
C ILE A 168 -32.26 1.32 -11.35
#